data_10ed915085c648a35be054500e21701e
#
_entry.id   10ed915085c648a35be054500e21701e
#
_cell.length_a   1.000
_cell.length_b   1.000
_cell.length_c   1.000
_cell.angle_alpha   90.00
_cell.angle_beta   90.00
_cell.angle_gamma   90.00
#
_symmetry.space_group_name_H-M   'P 1'
#
loop_
_entity.id
_entity.type
_entity.pdbx_description
1 polymer ?
#
loop_
_entity_poly.entity_id
_entity_poly.type
_entity_poly.pdbx_seq_one_letter_code
_entity_poly.pdbx_strand_id
1 'polypeptide(L)'
;MKRTKMTFLLSEICLFILLLLCMHLIFSGEKPQKRVAVIVEKSGDEKWDSFINGLKQAAGIRNIHLIICNTDEIEDAQEEKSLIYEQLDNQVDAFIVQAAPGEDTGAMLREIRSQKPVLLVANGVPKEAENGKRTQHPELPAVMPDNYGMGYTLGEDLRSRENIQGKRIG
;
A
#
# COMPACT_ATOMS: atom_id res chain seq x y z
N MET A 1 24.83 50.07 -39.07
CA MET A 1 23.40 49.83 -38.62
C MET A 1 22.86 48.45 -38.85
N LYS A 2 23.27 47.65 -39.86
CA LYS A 2 22.74 46.27 -40.04
C LYS A 2 23.31 45.25 -39.02
N ARG A 3 24.56 45.37 -38.59
CA ARG A 3 25.19 44.43 -37.64
C ARG A 3 24.60 44.52 -36.23
N THR A 4 24.29 45.70 -35.73
CA THR A 4 23.67 45.91 -34.40
C THR A 4 22.23 45.37 -34.32
N LYS A 5 21.44 45.46 -35.41
CA LYS A 5 20.10 44.90 -35.46
C LYS A 5 20.13 43.36 -35.47
N MET A 6 21.15 42.78 -36.12
CA MET A 6 21.30 41.32 -36.20
C MET A 6 21.78 40.71 -34.88
N THR A 7 22.67 41.41 -34.15
CA THR A 7 23.11 40.98 -32.82
C THR A 7 21.99 41.11 -31.79
N PHE A 8 21.13 42.11 -31.89
CA PHE A 8 19.94 42.29 -31.05
C PHE A 8 18.94 41.16 -31.28
N LEU A 9 18.62 40.85 -32.54
CA LEU A 9 17.72 39.76 -32.90
C LEU A 9 18.22 38.39 -32.40
N LEU A 10 19.53 38.15 -32.50
CA LEU A 10 20.16 36.91 -32.04
C LEU A 10 20.06 36.79 -30.50
N SER A 11 20.25 37.88 -29.75
CA SER A 11 20.10 37.88 -28.29
C SER A 11 18.67 37.61 -27.83
N GLU A 12 17.71 38.13 -28.57
CA GLU A 12 16.27 37.93 -28.28
C GLU A 12 15.84 36.47 -28.52
N ILE A 13 16.31 35.87 -29.62
CA ILE A 13 16.09 34.42 -29.90
C ILE A 13 16.74 33.55 -28.84
N CYS A 14 17.98 33.86 -28.44
CA CYS A 14 18.69 33.13 -27.40
C CYS A 14 17.95 33.19 -26.04
N LEU A 15 17.45 34.35 -25.68
CA LEU A 15 16.66 34.56 -24.47
C LEU A 15 15.36 33.78 -24.51
N PHE A 16 14.68 33.75 -25.66
CA PHE A 16 13.45 32.99 -25.86
C PHE A 16 13.69 31.48 -25.77
N ILE A 17 14.78 30.97 -26.36
CA ILE A 17 15.17 29.55 -26.24
C ILE A 17 15.50 29.20 -24.78
N LEU A 18 16.21 30.08 -24.07
CA LEU A 18 16.53 29.88 -22.66
C LEU A 18 15.24 29.82 -21.81
N LEU A 19 14.29 30.69 -22.10
CA LEU A 19 13.01 30.75 -21.39
C LEU A 19 12.19 29.46 -21.66
N LEU A 20 12.15 28.97 -22.90
CA LEU A 20 11.51 27.69 -23.23
C LEU A 20 12.20 26.50 -22.55
N LEU A 21 13.53 26.53 -22.44
CA LEU A 21 14.31 25.50 -21.75
C LEU A 21 14.03 25.52 -20.25
N CYS A 22 13.96 26.70 -19.64
CA CYS A 22 13.55 26.85 -18.23
C CYS A 22 12.11 26.38 -18.00
N MET A 23 11.19 26.76 -18.87
CA MET A 23 9.81 26.25 -18.81
C MET A 23 9.78 24.72 -18.93
N HIS A 24 10.51 24.15 -19.86
CA HIS A 24 10.58 22.70 -20.01
C HIS A 24 11.14 22.03 -18.74
N LEU A 25 12.20 22.57 -18.13
CA LEU A 25 12.76 22.04 -16.88
C LEU A 25 11.80 22.15 -15.70
N ILE A 26 11.05 23.26 -15.61
CA ILE A 26 10.06 23.47 -14.54
C ILE A 26 8.82 22.56 -14.73
N PHE A 27 8.35 22.42 -15.97
CA PHE A 27 7.18 21.62 -16.30
C PHE A 27 7.48 20.15 -16.68
N SER A 28 8.77 19.77 -16.82
CA SER A 28 9.20 18.35 -16.86
C SER A 28 9.12 17.74 -15.47
N GLY A 29 8.05 18.07 -14.74
CA GLY A 29 7.84 17.62 -13.39
C GLY A 29 8.01 16.11 -13.28
N GLU A 30 8.66 15.67 -12.21
CA GLU A 30 8.65 14.30 -11.75
C GLU A 30 7.22 13.76 -11.88
N LYS A 31 7.08 12.57 -12.44
CA LYS A 31 5.76 11.91 -12.50
C LYS A 31 5.20 11.95 -11.08
N PRO A 32 3.95 12.39 -10.89
CA PRO A 32 3.37 12.48 -9.56
C PRO A 32 3.57 11.14 -8.85
N GLN A 33 4.14 11.18 -7.66
CA GLN A 33 4.37 9.98 -6.86
C GLN A 33 3.04 9.29 -6.62
N LYS A 34 3.01 7.98 -6.84
CA LYS A 34 1.85 7.18 -6.46
C LYS A 34 1.69 7.19 -4.94
N ARG A 35 0.48 7.40 -4.49
CA ARG A 35 0.13 7.50 -3.07
C ARG A 35 -0.52 6.19 -2.64
N VAL A 36 0.04 5.56 -1.61
CA VAL A 36 -0.47 4.29 -1.07
C VAL A 36 -0.79 4.48 0.40
N ALA A 37 -2.05 4.28 0.79
CA ALA A 37 -2.47 4.30 2.18
C ALA A 37 -2.31 2.92 2.81
N VAL A 38 -1.83 2.90 4.05
CA VAL A 38 -1.69 1.71 4.89
C VAL A 38 -2.62 1.86 6.07
N ILE A 39 -3.59 0.97 6.18
CA ILE A 39 -4.59 0.92 7.24
C ILE A 39 -4.47 -0.42 7.96
N VAL A 40 -3.93 -0.39 9.17
CA VAL A 40 -3.74 -1.57 10.02
C VAL A 40 -4.14 -1.21 11.44
N GLU A 41 -4.76 -2.14 12.13
CA GLU A 41 -5.17 -1.97 13.52
C GLU A 41 -3.97 -1.66 14.41
N LYS A 42 -4.09 -0.68 15.30
CA LYS A 42 -3.03 -0.24 16.23
C LYS A 42 -1.70 -0.03 15.49
N SER A 43 -1.73 0.83 14.50
CA SER A 43 -0.57 1.08 13.59
C SER A 43 0.71 1.53 14.31
N GLY A 44 0.62 1.99 15.56
CA GLY A 44 1.76 2.35 16.43
C GLY A 44 2.36 1.20 17.22
N ASP A 45 1.82 -0.02 17.15
CA ASP A 45 2.32 -1.17 17.90
C ASP A 45 3.64 -1.70 17.30
N GLU A 46 4.55 -2.17 18.16
CA GLU A 46 5.84 -2.79 17.77
C GLU A 46 5.67 -3.95 16.77
N LYS A 47 4.52 -4.64 16.80
CA LYS A 47 4.22 -5.74 15.85
C LYS A 47 4.29 -5.29 14.39
N TRP A 48 4.05 -4.00 14.12
CA TRP A 48 4.06 -3.43 12.79
C TRP A 48 5.40 -2.81 12.38
N ASP A 49 6.33 -2.57 13.31
CA ASP A 49 7.57 -1.84 13.05
C ASP A 49 8.38 -2.42 11.89
N SER A 50 8.61 -3.72 11.91
CA SER A 50 9.38 -4.39 10.86
C SER A 50 8.67 -4.33 9.50
N PHE A 51 7.35 -4.50 9.49
CA PHE A 51 6.53 -4.43 8.29
C PHE A 51 6.52 -3.01 7.71
N ILE A 52 6.24 -2.00 8.55
CA ILE A 52 6.20 -0.60 8.14
C ILE A 52 7.58 -0.13 7.66
N ASN A 53 8.65 -0.52 8.32
CA ASN A 53 10.01 -0.19 7.89
C ASN A 53 10.35 -0.82 6.53
N GLY A 54 9.94 -2.08 6.31
CA GLY A 54 10.05 -2.73 5.00
C GLY A 54 9.26 -2.00 3.90
N LEU A 55 8.03 -1.58 4.21
CA LEU A 55 7.21 -0.79 3.29
C LEU A 55 7.85 0.57 2.96
N LYS A 56 8.36 1.29 3.97
CA LYS A 56 9.05 2.58 3.77
C LYS A 56 10.26 2.42 2.85
N GLN A 57 11.06 1.38 3.07
CA GLN A 57 12.22 1.09 2.23
C GLN A 57 11.81 0.79 0.79
N ALA A 58 10.82 -0.08 0.59
CA ALA A 58 10.31 -0.44 -0.73
C ALA A 58 9.68 0.77 -1.46
N ALA A 59 8.94 1.59 -0.73
CA ALA A 59 8.31 2.80 -1.24
C ALA A 59 9.37 3.83 -1.71
N GLY A 60 10.44 4.02 -0.94
CA GLY A 60 11.56 4.88 -1.33
C GLY A 60 12.22 4.44 -2.62
N ILE A 61 12.49 3.14 -2.79
CA ILE A 61 13.09 2.57 -4.01
C ILE A 61 12.17 2.77 -5.23
N ARG A 62 10.85 2.75 -5.02
CA ARG A 62 9.85 2.80 -6.10
C ARG A 62 9.28 4.20 -6.33
N ASN A 63 9.78 5.21 -5.63
CA ASN A 63 9.25 6.58 -5.64
C ASN A 63 7.73 6.60 -5.35
N ILE A 64 7.30 5.88 -4.31
CA ILE A 64 5.92 5.83 -3.83
C ILE A 64 5.80 6.67 -2.57
N HIS A 65 4.77 7.51 -2.49
CA HIS A 65 4.41 8.22 -1.27
C HIS A 65 3.54 7.32 -0.39
N LEU A 66 4.11 6.87 0.74
CA LEU A 66 3.43 5.99 1.68
C LEU A 66 2.74 6.83 2.77
N ILE A 67 1.45 6.61 2.96
CA ILE A 67 0.63 7.25 3.99
C ILE A 67 0.25 6.17 4.99
N ILE A 68 0.80 6.22 6.19
CA ILE A 68 0.45 5.30 7.26
C ILE A 68 -0.63 5.99 8.09
N CYS A 69 -1.84 5.44 8.06
CA CYS A 69 -2.95 5.95 8.85
C CYS A 69 -2.69 5.62 10.33
N ASN A 70 -2.77 6.63 11.18
CA ASN A 70 -2.70 6.42 12.61
C ASN A 70 -4.04 5.88 13.09
N THR A 71 -4.06 4.62 13.51
CA THR A 71 -5.27 3.92 13.92
C THR A 71 -5.09 3.34 15.31
N ASP A 72 -6.17 3.36 16.05
CA ASP A 72 -6.36 2.55 17.24
C ASP A 72 -6.95 1.17 16.86
N GLU A 73 -7.74 0.56 17.73
CA GLU A 73 -8.49 -0.64 17.40
C GLU A 73 -9.57 -0.32 16.37
N ILE A 74 -9.66 -1.13 15.31
CA ILE A 74 -10.69 -1.02 14.28
C ILE A 74 -11.74 -2.09 14.59
N GLU A 75 -12.89 -1.67 15.09
CA GLU A 75 -13.88 -2.58 15.66
C GLU A 75 -14.71 -3.30 14.60
N ASP A 76 -14.99 -2.63 13.47
CA ASP A 76 -15.88 -3.16 12.44
C ASP A 76 -15.61 -2.63 11.03
N ALA A 77 -16.34 -3.18 10.07
CA ALA A 77 -16.26 -2.79 8.66
C ALA A 77 -16.68 -1.33 8.41
N GLN A 78 -17.53 -0.74 9.23
CA GLN A 78 -18.01 0.63 9.03
C GLN A 78 -16.94 1.65 9.41
N GLU A 79 -16.21 1.39 10.47
CA GLU A 79 -15.08 2.21 10.89
C GLU A 79 -13.95 2.14 9.84
N GLU A 80 -13.60 0.92 9.42
CA GLU A 80 -12.62 0.70 8.35
C GLU A 80 -13.02 1.42 7.06
N LYS A 81 -14.31 1.33 6.68
CA LYS A 81 -14.86 2.03 5.52
C LYS A 81 -14.66 3.53 5.63
N SER A 82 -14.93 4.11 6.79
CA SER A 82 -14.77 5.55 7.03
C SER A 82 -13.32 6.00 6.83
N LEU A 83 -12.36 5.24 7.38
CA LEU A 83 -10.93 5.50 7.19
C LEU A 83 -10.51 5.41 5.72
N ILE A 84 -11.02 4.42 4.99
CA ILE A 84 -10.73 4.25 3.56
C ILE A 84 -11.28 5.44 2.75
N TYR A 85 -12.51 5.88 3.01
CA TYR A 85 -13.11 6.99 2.30
C TYR A 85 -12.38 8.31 2.57
N GLU A 86 -11.92 8.56 3.80
CA GLU A 86 -11.06 9.70 4.11
C GLU A 86 -9.80 9.70 3.23
N GLN A 87 -9.18 8.53 3.05
CA GLN A 87 -8.00 8.43 2.20
C GLN A 87 -8.32 8.52 0.70
N LEU A 88 -9.52 8.13 0.27
CA LEU A 88 -9.99 8.37 -1.10
C LEU A 88 -10.10 9.87 -1.39
N ASP A 89 -10.63 10.65 -0.45
CA ASP A 89 -10.70 12.12 -0.55
C ASP A 89 -9.29 12.74 -0.60
N ASN A 90 -8.31 12.12 0.07
CA ASN A 90 -6.89 12.46 0.00
C ASN A 90 -6.21 12.01 -1.31
N GLN A 91 -6.97 11.49 -2.28
CA GLN A 91 -6.52 11.09 -3.61
C GLN A 91 -5.43 10.00 -3.60
N VAL A 92 -5.55 8.99 -2.75
CA VAL A 92 -4.65 7.82 -2.79
C VAL A 92 -4.89 6.98 -4.04
N ASP A 93 -3.85 6.32 -4.51
CA ASP A 93 -3.88 5.45 -5.70
C ASP A 93 -4.16 3.99 -5.36
N ALA A 94 -3.82 3.54 -4.15
CA ALA A 94 -3.99 2.16 -3.70
C ALA A 94 -4.01 2.05 -2.17
N PHE A 95 -4.48 0.90 -1.69
CA PHE A 95 -4.61 0.58 -0.26
C PHE A 95 -3.87 -0.70 0.10
N ILE A 96 -3.23 -0.69 1.28
CA ILE A 96 -2.75 -1.87 1.99
C ILE A 96 -3.54 -1.92 3.30
N VAL A 97 -4.32 -2.98 3.50
CA VAL A 97 -5.33 -3.03 4.57
C VAL A 97 -5.21 -4.33 5.35
N GLN A 98 -5.22 -4.24 6.67
CA GLN A 98 -5.55 -5.37 7.53
C GLN A 98 -7.07 -5.37 7.70
N ALA A 99 -7.75 -6.38 7.17
CA ALA A 99 -9.21 -6.40 7.18
C ALA A 99 -9.78 -6.37 8.61
N ALA A 100 -10.72 -5.46 8.86
CA ALA A 100 -11.46 -5.38 10.10
C ALA A 100 -12.27 -6.65 10.36
N PRO A 101 -12.59 -6.98 11.63
CA PRO A 101 -13.48 -8.09 11.93
C PRO A 101 -14.91 -7.81 11.40
N GLY A 102 -15.63 -8.86 11.04
CA GLY A 102 -17.03 -8.77 10.62
C GLY A 102 -17.32 -9.46 9.29
N GLU A 103 -18.58 -9.83 9.10
CA GLU A 103 -19.05 -10.54 7.89
C GLU A 103 -19.11 -9.60 6.68
N ASP A 104 -19.39 -8.32 6.89
CA ASP A 104 -19.56 -7.33 5.83
C ASP A 104 -18.24 -6.78 5.28
N THR A 105 -17.12 -6.96 5.98
CA THR A 105 -15.80 -6.45 5.61
C THR A 105 -15.38 -6.91 4.23
N GLY A 106 -15.59 -8.19 3.91
CA GLY A 106 -15.24 -8.72 2.61
C GLY A 106 -15.99 -8.06 1.46
N ALA A 107 -17.30 -7.83 1.62
CA ALA A 107 -18.13 -7.16 0.63
C ALA A 107 -17.70 -5.70 0.44
N MET A 108 -17.49 -4.99 1.54
CA MET A 108 -17.03 -3.60 1.56
C MET A 108 -15.67 -3.44 0.85
N LEU A 109 -14.68 -4.26 1.17
CA LEU A 109 -13.35 -4.18 0.55
C LEU A 109 -13.38 -4.53 -0.95
N ARG A 110 -14.28 -5.41 -1.41
CA ARG A 110 -14.47 -5.66 -2.84
C ARG A 110 -15.09 -4.46 -3.55
N GLU A 111 -16.02 -3.75 -2.90
CA GLU A 111 -16.57 -2.50 -3.42
C GLU A 111 -15.45 -1.45 -3.61
N ILE A 112 -14.59 -1.27 -2.60
CA ILE A 112 -13.44 -0.36 -2.69
C ILE A 112 -12.47 -0.80 -3.81
N ARG A 113 -12.18 -2.12 -3.92
CA ARG A 113 -11.32 -2.64 -4.96
C ARG A 113 -11.82 -2.37 -6.38
N SER A 114 -13.11 -2.22 -6.58
CA SER A 114 -13.65 -1.83 -7.88
C SER A 114 -13.23 -0.41 -8.31
N GLN A 115 -12.84 0.43 -7.36
CA GLN A 115 -12.43 1.82 -7.56
C GLN A 115 -10.91 1.99 -7.50
N LYS A 116 -10.25 1.33 -6.55
CA LYS A 116 -8.79 1.43 -6.29
C LYS A 116 -8.21 0.06 -5.94
N PRO A 117 -6.97 -0.23 -6.32
CA PRO A 117 -6.28 -1.44 -5.90
C PRO A 117 -6.25 -1.58 -4.37
N VAL A 118 -6.62 -2.75 -3.88
CA VAL A 118 -6.56 -3.13 -2.45
C VAL A 118 -5.72 -4.39 -2.31
N LEU A 119 -4.78 -4.39 -1.37
CA LEU A 119 -3.98 -5.52 -0.94
C LEU A 119 -4.22 -5.77 0.55
N LEU A 120 -4.60 -6.99 0.90
CA LEU A 120 -4.75 -7.38 2.30
C LEU A 120 -3.41 -7.83 2.90
N VAL A 121 -3.23 -7.53 4.20
CA VAL A 121 -2.05 -7.96 4.97
C VAL A 121 -2.46 -8.59 6.29
N ALA A 122 -1.64 -9.51 6.78
CA ALA A 122 -1.77 -10.24 8.04
C ALA A 122 -2.99 -11.17 8.14
N ASN A 123 -4.15 -10.75 7.70
CA ASN A 123 -5.36 -11.58 7.64
C ASN A 123 -6.02 -11.47 6.26
N GLY A 124 -6.82 -12.46 5.92
CA GLY A 124 -7.67 -12.45 4.74
C GLY A 124 -9.14 -12.37 5.16
N VAL A 125 -10.00 -11.95 4.24
CA VAL A 125 -11.44 -12.07 4.43
C VAL A 125 -11.91 -13.47 4.05
N PRO A 126 -12.90 -14.05 4.76
CA PRO A 126 -13.48 -15.34 4.38
C PRO A 126 -13.97 -15.29 2.93
N LYS A 127 -13.68 -16.35 2.17
CA LYS A 127 -14.35 -16.53 0.88
C LYS A 127 -15.83 -16.70 1.17
N GLU A 128 -16.67 -15.89 0.54
CA GLU A 128 -18.11 -16.13 0.62
C GLU A 128 -18.38 -17.58 0.22
N ALA A 129 -19.05 -18.31 1.10
CA ALA A 129 -19.47 -19.68 0.80
C ALA A 129 -20.39 -19.62 -0.42
N GLU A 130 -19.89 -20.05 -1.55
CA GLU A 130 -20.61 -20.05 -2.82
C GLU A 130 -21.80 -20.98 -2.70
N ASN A 131 -23.00 -20.42 -2.62
CA ASN A 131 -24.19 -21.12 -3.09
C ASN A 131 -24.16 -21.20 -4.62
N GLY A 132 -23.13 -21.90 -5.18
CA GLY A 132 -23.06 -22.28 -6.59
C GLY A 132 -23.00 -21.19 -7.65
N LYS A 133 -22.92 -19.91 -7.28
CA LYS A 133 -22.73 -18.79 -8.22
C LYS A 133 -21.33 -18.20 -8.06
N ARG A 134 -20.53 -18.26 -9.12
CA ARG A 134 -19.29 -17.51 -9.22
C ARG A 134 -19.60 -16.03 -8.97
N THR A 135 -19.13 -15.49 -7.85
CA THR A 135 -19.21 -14.05 -7.61
C THR A 135 -18.36 -13.34 -8.67
N GLN A 136 -18.95 -12.38 -9.37
CA GLN A 136 -18.26 -11.57 -10.38
C GLN A 136 -17.24 -10.60 -9.78
N HIS A 137 -17.00 -10.68 -8.47
CA HIS A 137 -16.08 -9.77 -7.79
C HIS A 137 -14.66 -10.32 -7.85
N PRO A 138 -13.68 -9.48 -8.20
CA PRO A 138 -12.27 -9.88 -8.19
C PRO A 138 -11.83 -10.33 -6.79
N GLU A 139 -11.09 -11.44 -6.72
CA GLU A 139 -10.49 -11.88 -5.44
C GLU A 139 -9.61 -10.77 -4.86
N LEU A 140 -9.69 -10.59 -3.53
CA LEU A 140 -8.82 -9.69 -2.80
C LEU A 140 -7.45 -10.34 -2.63
N PRO A 141 -6.37 -9.80 -3.22
CA PRO A 141 -5.04 -10.33 -2.99
C PRO A 141 -4.65 -10.13 -1.53
N ALA A 142 -4.01 -11.14 -0.92
CA ALA A 142 -3.58 -11.09 0.46
C ALA A 142 -2.13 -11.55 0.59
N VAL A 143 -1.38 -10.88 1.45
CA VAL A 143 -0.06 -11.30 1.94
C VAL A 143 -0.22 -11.69 3.41
N MET A 144 -0.05 -12.97 3.68
CA MET A 144 -0.20 -13.53 5.02
C MET A 144 1.06 -14.26 5.44
N PRO A 145 1.36 -14.30 6.77
CA PRO A 145 2.44 -15.15 7.26
C PRO A 145 2.14 -16.63 6.98
N ASP A 146 3.16 -17.39 6.63
CA ASP A 146 3.04 -18.85 6.52
C ASP A 146 3.03 -19.48 7.93
N ASN A 147 1.89 -19.39 8.60
CA ASN A 147 1.71 -19.91 9.94
C ASN A 147 1.91 -21.44 10.02
N TYR A 148 1.59 -22.15 8.94
CA TYR A 148 1.84 -23.61 8.88
C TYR A 148 3.35 -23.91 8.83
N GLY A 149 4.07 -23.25 7.91
CA GLY A 149 5.52 -23.43 7.79
C GLY A 149 6.27 -23.01 9.04
N MET A 150 5.85 -21.92 9.68
CA MET A 150 6.40 -21.49 10.96
C MET A 150 6.16 -22.53 12.07
N GLY A 151 4.94 -23.03 12.20
CA GLY A 151 4.59 -24.05 13.19
C GLY A 151 5.34 -25.36 12.96
N TYR A 152 5.44 -25.79 11.70
CA TYR A 152 6.18 -26.98 11.32
C TYR A 152 7.67 -26.86 11.67
N THR A 153 8.30 -25.74 11.28
CA THR A 153 9.72 -25.47 11.55
C THR A 153 10.00 -25.41 13.04
N LEU A 154 9.12 -24.77 13.83
CA LEU A 154 9.24 -24.72 15.28
C LEU A 154 9.16 -26.13 15.88
N GLY A 155 8.22 -26.96 15.42
CA GLY A 155 8.08 -28.34 15.87
C GLY A 155 9.30 -29.21 15.59
N GLU A 156 9.88 -29.08 14.40
CA GLU A 156 11.10 -29.80 14.02
C GLU A 156 12.33 -29.31 14.83
N ASP A 157 12.45 -27.99 15.06
CA ASP A 157 13.53 -27.44 15.87
C ASP A 157 13.44 -27.92 17.33
N LEU A 158 12.25 -27.91 17.90
CA LEU A 158 11.99 -28.42 19.25
C LEU A 158 12.33 -29.92 19.34
N ARG A 159 11.92 -30.71 18.34
CA ARG A 159 12.24 -32.14 18.28
C ARG A 159 13.73 -32.40 18.18
N SER A 160 14.47 -31.55 17.47
CA SER A 160 15.93 -31.70 17.28
C SER A 160 16.74 -31.32 18.50
N ARG A 161 16.28 -30.34 19.28
CA ARG A 161 16.98 -29.78 20.44
C ARG A 161 16.62 -30.46 21.76
N GLU A 162 15.36 -30.89 21.88
CA GLU A 162 14.82 -31.44 23.11
C GLU A 162 14.33 -32.87 22.93
N ASN A 163 14.59 -33.75 23.91
CA ASN A 163 13.96 -35.07 23.93
C ASN A 163 12.52 -34.93 24.44
N ILE A 164 11.61 -34.62 23.51
CA ILE A 164 10.19 -34.38 23.79
C ILE A 164 9.33 -35.65 23.69
N GLN A 165 9.94 -36.79 23.44
CA GLN A 165 9.21 -38.07 23.29
C GLN A 165 8.43 -38.40 24.59
N GLY A 166 7.09 -38.44 24.48
CA GLY A 166 6.21 -38.72 25.62
C GLY A 166 5.93 -37.52 26.52
N LYS A 167 6.46 -36.30 26.22
CA LYS A 167 6.17 -35.08 26.98
C LYS A 167 4.94 -34.38 26.38
N ARG A 168 4.10 -33.79 27.26
CA ARG A 168 3.07 -32.83 26.86
C ARG A 168 3.76 -31.47 26.65
N ILE A 169 3.51 -30.87 25.47
CA ILE A 169 3.89 -29.50 25.15
C ILE A 169 2.60 -28.69 25.32
N GLY A 170 2.59 -27.73 26.23
CA GLY A 170 1.47 -26.82 26.46
C GLY A 170 1.81 -25.41 26.02
#